data_8252f144ba3aef0be9499a28a66e7304
#
_entry.id   8252f144ba3aef0be9499a28a66e7304
#
_cell.length_a   1.000
_cell.length_b   1.000
_cell.length_c   1.000
_cell.angle_alpha   90.00
_cell.angle_beta   90.00
_cell.angle_gamma   90.00
#
_symmetry.space_group_name_H-M   'P 1'
#
loop_
_entity.id
_entity.type
_entity.pdbx_description
1 polymer ?
#
loop_
_entity_poly.entity_id
_entity_poly.type
_entity_poly.pdbx_seq_one_letter_code
_entity_poly.pdbx_strand_id
1 'polypeptide(L)'
;MAALFVDPRRLETFRVVASTGQISAASRLLHLSQPAVTAQVRQLEADCGQPLLVRTARGVRLNAAGRVLFDYAQRIHGLLDEAALAIAAEETLTGELALAASTTVANAIVPGLLASFLRTHRELQVRLEVGNTREVLTWLSEGRVPLGLVEGHARAPGIRLERYLDDELVPVVSSQGPVEWARIRTMKALREVPLLWREQGSGTRAVLDRALRKAGVRKGPRRGDLQLGSTEAIKRAVSLGLGVALLSRWSIDGELSLGRFQVLPVPGLRIPRAFSWALPVDEPSGAAGRFLRHARATPPVLLP
;
A
#
# COMPACT_ATOMS: atom_id res chain seq x y z
N MET A 1 33.87 -8.12 18.70
CA MET A 1 32.43 -7.79 18.56
C MET A 1 31.65 -9.01 19.03
N ALA A 2 30.83 -8.88 20.10
CA ALA A 2 29.94 -9.96 20.49
C ALA A 2 28.90 -10.17 19.37
N ALA A 3 28.63 -11.42 19.02
CA ALA A 3 27.59 -11.74 18.04
C ALA A 3 26.25 -11.23 18.58
N LEU A 4 25.51 -10.47 17.78
CA LEU A 4 24.18 -10.01 18.12
C LEU A 4 23.26 -11.23 18.17
N PHE A 5 22.90 -11.68 19.37
CA PHE A 5 21.93 -12.74 19.54
C PHE A 5 20.54 -12.12 19.66
N VAL A 6 19.73 -12.26 18.62
CA VAL A 6 18.35 -11.75 18.58
C VAL A 6 17.38 -12.93 18.64
N ASP A 7 16.53 -12.94 19.66
CA ASP A 7 15.43 -13.91 19.78
C ASP A 7 14.41 -13.66 18.65
N PRO A 8 14.12 -14.66 17.78
CA PRO A 8 13.17 -14.52 16.68
C PRO A 8 11.77 -14.05 17.09
N ARG A 9 11.30 -14.44 18.28
CA ARG A 9 9.99 -14.02 18.81
C ARG A 9 9.96 -12.55 19.16
N ARG A 10 11.05 -12.04 19.73
CA ARG A 10 11.18 -10.59 20.04
C ARG A 10 11.34 -9.77 18.78
N LEU A 11 12.06 -10.30 17.79
CA LEU A 11 12.22 -9.66 16.49
C LEU A 11 10.88 -9.53 15.78
N GLU A 12 10.06 -10.58 15.79
CA GLU A 12 8.71 -10.58 15.23
C GLU A 12 7.80 -9.58 15.94
N THR A 13 7.83 -9.54 17.28
CA THR A 13 7.08 -8.58 18.07
C THR A 13 7.47 -7.14 17.72
N PHE A 14 8.77 -6.85 17.60
CA PHE A 14 9.26 -5.54 17.18
C PHE A 14 8.78 -5.21 15.75
N ARG A 15 8.85 -6.15 14.81
CA ARG A 15 8.38 -5.97 13.43
C ARG A 15 6.91 -5.56 13.38
N VAL A 16 6.04 -6.27 14.13
CA VAL A 16 4.61 -5.97 14.18
C VAL A 16 4.33 -4.63 14.87
N VAL A 17 5.05 -4.29 15.94
CA VAL A 17 4.94 -2.98 16.61
C VAL A 17 5.37 -1.85 15.67
N ALA A 18 6.47 -2.03 14.95
CA ALA A 18 6.97 -1.05 13.99
C ALA A 18 6.00 -0.83 12.83
N SER A 19 5.42 -1.92 12.30
CA SER A 19 4.44 -1.86 11.20
C SER A 19 3.12 -1.18 11.59
N THR A 20 2.64 -1.42 12.82
CA THR A 20 1.36 -0.87 13.29
C THR A 20 1.50 0.52 13.88
N GLY A 21 2.70 0.92 14.30
CA GLY A 21 2.95 2.17 15.02
C GLY A 21 2.31 2.25 16.41
N GLN A 22 1.70 1.16 16.92
CA GLN A 22 0.96 1.14 18.18
C GLN A 22 1.10 -0.20 18.91
N ILE A 23 1.49 -0.17 20.19
CA ILE A 23 1.57 -1.36 21.05
C ILE A 23 0.22 -2.08 21.17
N SER A 24 -0.89 -1.34 21.30
CA SER A 24 -2.22 -1.89 21.41
C SER A 24 -2.71 -2.61 20.13
N ALA A 25 -2.32 -2.13 18.95
CA ALA A 25 -2.63 -2.79 17.71
C ALA A 25 -1.79 -4.07 17.54
N ALA A 26 -0.48 -3.99 17.83
CA ALA A 26 0.43 -5.13 17.81
C ALA A 26 0.01 -6.24 18.78
N SER A 27 -0.43 -5.88 20.00
CA SER A 27 -0.88 -6.86 21.01
C SER A 27 -2.07 -7.69 20.52
N ARG A 28 -3.01 -7.07 19.81
CA ARG A 28 -4.16 -7.79 19.21
C ARG A 28 -3.73 -8.73 18.09
N LEU A 29 -2.83 -8.29 17.21
CA LEU A 29 -2.34 -9.11 16.10
C LEU A 29 -1.51 -10.30 16.56
N LEU A 30 -0.74 -10.12 17.64
CA LEU A 30 0.13 -11.15 18.21
C LEU A 30 -0.57 -12.04 19.25
N HIS A 31 -1.82 -11.73 19.59
CA HIS A 31 -2.56 -12.41 20.68
C HIS A 31 -1.81 -12.37 22.01
N LEU A 32 -1.10 -11.25 22.30
CA LEU A 32 -0.33 -11.02 23.52
C LEU A 32 -0.92 -9.85 24.31
N SER A 33 -0.63 -9.78 25.62
CA SER A 33 -0.95 -8.59 26.40
C SER A 33 -0.03 -7.43 26.05
N GLN A 34 -0.52 -6.17 26.20
CA GLN A 34 0.32 -5.00 25.95
C GLN A 34 1.59 -4.94 26.83
N PRO A 35 1.54 -5.32 28.12
CA PRO A 35 2.75 -5.45 28.94
C PRO A 35 3.74 -6.46 28.36
N ALA A 36 3.28 -7.61 27.85
CA ALA A 36 4.14 -8.63 27.24
C ALA A 36 4.83 -8.10 25.97
N VAL A 37 4.08 -7.45 25.09
CA VAL A 37 4.63 -6.81 23.90
C VAL A 37 5.69 -5.76 24.27
N THR A 38 5.39 -4.92 25.28
CA THR A 38 6.34 -3.90 25.75
C THR A 38 7.61 -4.52 26.34
N ALA A 39 7.47 -5.60 27.10
CA ALA A 39 8.61 -6.31 27.69
C ALA A 39 9.51 -6.95 26.61
N GLN A 40 8.91 -7.57 25.60
CA GLN A 40 9.66 -8.17 24.48
C GLN A 40 10.43 -7.13 23.68
N VAL A 41 9.81 -5.98 23.38
CA VAL A 41 10.49 -4.87 22.68
C VAL A 41 11.64 -4.31 23.51
N ARG A 42 11.44 -4.06 24.81
CA ARG A 42 12.50 -3.57 25.71
C ARG A 42 13.67 -4.55 25.82
N GLN A 43 13.36 -5.85 25.86
CA GLN A 43 14.43 -6.85 25.91
C GLN A 43 15.21 -6.90 24.60
N LEU A 44 14.55 -6.75 23.45
CA LEU A 44 15.23 -6.63 22.15
C LEU A 44 16.12 -5.38 22.08
N GLU A 45 15.64 -4.24 22.59
CA GLU A 45 16.45 -3.02 22.70
C GLU A 45 17.69 -3.21 23.58
N ALA A 46 17.54 -3.94 24.66
CA ALA A 46 18.67 -4.33 25.54
C ALA A 46 19.65 -5.26 24.81
N ASP A 47 19.15 -6.27 24.08
CA ASP A 47 19.97 -7.21 23.29
C ASP A 47 20.74 -6.44 22.18
N CYS A 48 20.13 -5.39 21.60
CA CYS A 48 20.75 -4.50 20.62
C CYS A 48 21.67 -3.42 21.22
N GLY A 49 21.66 -3.25 22.56
CA GLY A 49 22.44 -2.26 23.27
C GLY A 49 22.00 -0.80 23.06
N GLN A 50 20.85 -0.58 22.41
CA GLN A 50 20.32 0.77 22.11
C GLN A 50 18.80 0.77 21.87
N PRO A 51 18.13 1.92 22.09
CA PRO A 51 16.71 2.06 21.73
C PRO A 51 16.50 1.89 20.23
N LEU A 52 15.36 1.33 19.85
CA LEU A 52 14.93 1.13 18.46
C LEU A 52 13.69 1.96 18.14
N LEU A 53 12.87 2.26 19.17
CA LEU A 53 11.62 3.00 19.06
C LEU A 53 11.66 4.32 19.83
N VAL A 54 10.97 5.32 19.31
CA VAL A 54 10.69 6.59 19.98
C VAL A 54 9.19 6.67 20.27
N ARG A 55 8.83 6.98 21.52
CA ARG A 55 7.44 7.21 21.91
C ARG A 55 6.97 8.57 21.39
N THR A 56 5.75 8.60 20.88
CA THR A 56 5.07 9.82 20.42
C THR A 56 3.69 9.92 21.05
N ALA A 57 3.04 11.07 20.96
CA ALA A 57 1.68 11.26 21.46
C ALA A 57 0.64 10.34 20.78
N ARG A 58 0.97 9.74 19.62
CA ARG A 58 0.07 8.89 18.83
C ARG A 58 0.51 7.42 18.75
N GLY A 59 1.54 7.04 19.48
CA GLY A 59 2.06 5.67 19.44
C GLY A 59 3.59 5.61 19.48
N VAL A 60 4.19 4.79 18.63
CA VAL A 60 5.64 4.61 18.53
C VAL A 60 6.13 4.83 17.10
N ARG A 61 7.38 5.27 16.95
CA ARG A 61 8.05 5.43 15.66
C ARG A 61 9.46 4.84 15.73
N LEU A 62 9.95 4.35 14.59
CA LEU A 62 11.32 3.88 14.46
C LEU A 62 12.33 5.04 14.54
N ASN A 63 13.40 4.88 15.30
CA ASN A 63 14.61 5.71 15.18
C ASN A 63 15.52 5.18 14.04
N ALA A 64 16.71 5.74 13.88
CA ALA A 64 17.63 5.31 12.80
C ALA A 64 18.05 3.83 12.92
N ALA A 65 18.40 3.38 14.14
CA ALA A 65 18.74 1.97 14.39
C ALA A 65 17.53 1.04 14.21
N GLY A 66 16.35 1.49 14.67
CA GLY A 66 15.11 0.75 14.48
C GLY A 66 14.75 0.55 13.01
N ARG A 67 14.97 1.53 12.15
CA ARG A 67 14.77 1.36 10.69
C ARG A 67 15.67 0.27 10.12
N VAL A 68 16.95 0.31 10.45
CA VAL A 68 17.89 -0.72 10.00
C VAL A 68 17.44 -2.11 10.46
N LEU A 69 17.13 -2.27 11.75
CA LEU A 69 16.68 -3.58 12.26
C LEU A 69 15.35 -4.00 11.66
N PHE A 70 14.43 -3.06 11.42
CA PHE A 70 13.14 -3.36 10.80
C PHE A 70 13.29 -3.94 9.39
N ASP A 71 14.17 -3.37 8.56
CA ASP A 71 14.46 -3.90 7.22
C ASP A 71 14.99 -5.34 7.28
N TYR A 72 15.91 -5.63 8.22
CA TYR A 72 16.37 -7.01 8.45
C TYR A 72 15.27 -7.92 9.00
N ALA A 73 14.45 -7.45 9.93
CA ALA A 73 13.32 -8.20 10.48
C ALA A 73 12.31 -8.61 9.39
N GLN A 74 12.01 -7.70 8.47
CA GLN A 74 11.18 -7.98 7.30
C GLN A 74 11.78 -9.09 6.41
N ARG A 75 13.08 -9.00 6.13
CA ARG A 75 13.79 -10.00 5.32
C ARG A 75 13.84 -11.37 6.00
N ILE A 76 14.09 -11.42 7.30
CA ILE A 76 14.11 -12.67 8.09
C ILE A 76 12.73 -13.30 8.11
N HIS A 77 11.68 -12.51 8.35
CA HIS A 77 10.29 -13.00 8.30
C HIS A 77 9.97 -13.59 6.93
N GLY A 78 10.29 -12.90 5.85
CA GLY A 78 10.10 -13.40 4.50
C GLY A 78 10.87 -14.70 4.20
N LEU A 79 12.09 -14.87 4.72
CA LEU A 79 12.85 -16.10 4.59
C LEU A 79 12.25 -17.27 5.38
N LEU A 80 11.71 -17.01 6.57
CA LEU A 80 11.01 -18.03 7.37
C LEU A 80 9.71 -18.49 6.69
N ASP A 81 8.95 -17.54 6.13
CA ASP A 81 7.76 -17.84 5.33
C ASP A 81 8.13 -18.64 4.07
N GLU A 82 9.21 -18.27 3.40
CA GLU A 82 9.74 -18.99 2.25
C GLU A 82 10.13 -20.43 2.62
N ALA A 83 10.80 -20.61 3.75
CA ALA A 83 11.17 -21.94 4.25
C ALA A 83 9.92 -22.78 4.62
N ALA A 84 8.94 -22.17 5.30
CA ALA A 84 7.69 -22.84 5.64
C ALA A 84 6.91 -23.27 4.37
N LEU A 85 6.86 -22.40 3.35
CA LEU A 85 6.26 -22.70 2.07
C LEU A 85 7.04 -23.78 1.30
N ALA A 86 8.38 -23.75 1.34
CA ALA A 86 9.22 -24.76 0.70
C ALA A 86 9.05 -26.14 1.35
N ILE A 87 8.93 -26.20 2.67
CA ILE A 87 8.65 -27.43 3.41
C ILE A 87 7.23 -27.95 3.14
N ALA A 88 6.26 -27.04 3.02
CA ALA A 88 4.88 -27.38 2.69
C ALA A 88 4.65 -27.70 1.20
N ALA A 89 5.59 -27.39 0.34
CA ALA A 89 5.50 -27.61 -1.11
C ALA A 89 5.79 -29.07 -1.48
N GLU A 90 4.83 -29.96 -1.23
CA GLU A 90 4.85 -31.32 -1.81
C GLU A 90 4.56 -31.34 -3.33
N GLU A 91 4.12 -30.23 -3.92
CA GLU A 91 3.86 -30.10 -5.35
C GLU A 91 4.44 -28.81 -5.93
N THR A 92 5.30 -28.97 -6.93
CA THR A 92 5.78 -27.85 -7.76
C THR A 92 4.56 -27.19 -8.42
N LEU A 93 4.27 -25.94 -8.03
CA LEU A 93 3.17 -25.19 -8.61
C LEU A 93 3.56 -24.77 -10.04
N THR A 94 2.93 -25.39 -11.02
CA THR A 94 3.11 -25.12 -12.46
C THR A 94 1.87 -24.48 -13.04
N GLY A 95 1.96 -23.95 -14.26
CA GLY A 95 0.85 -23.35 -14.98
C GLY A 95 0.82 -21.84 -14.89
N GLU A 96 -0.38 -21.24 -15.01
CA GLU A 96 -0.57 -19.80 -15.08
C GLU A 96 -1.12 -19.22 -13.79
N LEU A 97 -0.50 -18.15 -13.30
CA LEU A 97 -1.06 -17.22 -12.32
C LEU A 97 -1.69 -16.04 -13.07
N ALA A 98 -3.00 -16.08 -13.27
CA ALA A 98 -3.74 -14.96 -13.84
C ALA A 98 -4.33 -14.09 -12.73
N LEU A 99 -4.15 -12.77 -12.84
CA LEU A 99 -4.76 -11.80 -11.93
C LEU A 99 -4.97 -10.46 -12.63
N ALA A 100 -5.85 -9.64 -12.06
CA ALA A 100 -6.03 -8.26 -12.52
C ALA A 100 -5.78 -7.28 -11.39
N ALA A 101 -5.33 -6.08 -11.73
CA ALA A 101 -5.16 -5.02 -10.74
C ALA A 101 -5.50 -3.64 -11.32
N SER A 102 -6.01 -2.78 -10.45
CA SER A 102 -6.17 -1.38 -10.82
C SER A 102 -4.82 -0.69 -10.93
N THR A 103 -4.72 0.33 -11.79
CA THR A 103 -3.42 0.93 -12.17
C THR A 103 -2.55 1.36 -11.00
N THR A 104 -3.13 1.92 -9.94
CA THR A 104 -2.36 2.30 -8.74
C THR A 104 -1.74 1.08 -8.08
N VAL A 105 -2.55 0.05 -7.87
CA VAL A 105 -2.13 -1.17 -7.16
C VAL A 105 -1.19 -2.02 -8.03
N ALA A 106 -1.46 -2.09 -9.33
CA ALA A 106 -0.61 -2.82 -10.29
C ALA A 106 0.83 -2.30 -10.30
N ASN A 107 1.00 -0.99 -10.15
CA ASN A 107 2.34 -0.38 -10.19
C ASN A 107 3.01 -0.35 -8.80
N ALA A 108 2.26 -0.08 -7.74
CA ALA A 108 2.84 0.15 -6.41
C ALA A 108 2.93 -1.09 -5.52
N ILE A 109 2.06 -2.08 -5.70
CA ILE A 109 1.88 -3.20 -4.76
C ILE A 109 2.19 -4.55 -5.41
N VAL A 110 1.54 -4.85 -6.55
CA VAL A 110 1.60 -6.18 -7.18
C VAL A 110 3.02 -6.64 -7.50
N PRO A 111 3.95 -5.81 -8.04
CA PRO A 111 5.30 -6.25 -8.34
C PRO A 111 6.06 -6.78 -7.12
N GLY A 112 5.92 -6.14 -5.95
CA GLY A 112 6.54 -6.60 -4.71
C GLY A 112 5.98 -7.95 -4.24
N LEU A 113 4.66 -8.14 -4.33
CA LEU A 113 4.01 -9.41 -4.02
C LEU A 113 4.44 -10.53 -4.97
N LEU A 114 4.49 -10.26 -6.26
CA LEU A 114 4.96 -11.22 -7.26
C LEU A 114 6.43 -11.55 -7.03
N ALA A 115 7.28 -10.57 -6.77
CA ALA A 115 8.71 -10.80 -6.52
C ALA A 115 8.94 -11.72 -5.32
N SER A 116 8.16 -11.60 -4.24
CA SER A 116 8.24 -12.51 -3.09
C SER A 116 7.69 -13.90 -3.41
N PHE A 117 6.56 -13.99 -4.09
CA PHE A 117 5.89 -15.25 -4.41
C PHE A 117 6.67 -16.11 -5.42
N LEU A 118 7.22 -15.49 -6.47
CA LEU A 118 7.94 -16.18 -7.54
C LEU A 118 9.33 -16.69 -7.12
N ARG A 119 9.85 -16.28 -5.97
CA ARG A 119 11.10 -16.87 -5.44
C ARG A 119 10.97 -18.37 -5.21
N THR A 120 9.80 -18.81 -4.76
CA THR A 120 9.50 -20.22 -4.46
C THR A 120 8.72 -20.92 -5.58
N HIS A 121 8.17 -20.18 -6.54
CA HIS A 121 7.31 -20.69 -7.61
C HIS A 121 7.79 -20.25 -9.00
N ARG A 122 9.05 -20.55 -9.34
CA ARG A 122 9.74 -20.06 -10.55
C ARG A 122 9.17 -20.55 -11.87
N GLU A 123 8.41 -21.64 -11.85
CA GLU A 123 7.83 -22.26 -13.06
C GLU A 123 6.47 -21.70 -13.44
N LEU A 124 5.93 -20.76 -12.63
CA LEU A 124 4.67 -20.13 -12.97
C LEU A 124 4.82 -19.10 -14.08
N GLN A 125 3.93 -19.16 -15.05
CA GLN A 125 3.68 -18.05 -15.96
C GLN A 125 2.74 -17.04 -15.29
N VAL A 126 3.11 -15.76 -15.28
CA VAL A 126 2.28 -14.72 -14.68
C VAL A 126 1.63 -13.88 -15.75
N ARG A 127 0.30 -13.76 -15.69
CA ARG A 127 -0.48 -12.85 -16.52
C ARG A 127 -1.18 -11.83 -15.63
N LEU A 128 -0.67 -10.59 -15.63
CA LEU A 128 -1.28 -9.45 -14.94
C LEU A 128 -2.03 -8.57 -15.93
N GLU A 129 -3.34 -8.46 -15.77
CA GLU A 129 -4.16 -7.51 -16.51
C GLU A 129 -4.31 -6.21 -15.71
N VAL A 130 -4.06 -5.08 -16.36
CA VAL A 130 -4.09 -3.77 -15.71
C VAL A 130 -5.17 -2.89 -16.34
N GLY A 131 -6.07 -2.39 -15.52
CA GLY A 131 -7.13 -1.49 -15.92
C GLY A 131 -7.53 -0.53 -14.81
N ASN A 132 -8.66 0.13 -14.92
CA ASN A 132 -9.22 0.84 -13.78
C ASN A 132 -10.11 -0.09 -12.93
N THR A 133 -10.55 0.37 -11.77
CA THR A 133 -11.33 -0.47 -10.85
C THR A 133 -12.58 -1.07 -11.48
N ARG A 134 -13.26 -0.32 -12.35
CA ARG A 134 -14.46 -0.81 -13.03
C ARG A 134 -14.12 -1.95 -13.99
N GLU A 135 -13.08 -1.80 -14.80
CA GLU A 135 -12.62 -2.81 -15.75
C GLU A 135 -12.20 -4.10 -15.03
N VAL A 136 -11.40 -3.98 -13.96
CA VAL A 136 -10.99 -5.13 -13.14
C VAL A 136 -12.20 -5.89 -12.59
N LEU A 137 -13.20 -5.19 -12.05
CA LEU A 137 -14.41 -5.83 -11.54
C LEU A 137 -15.25 -6.48 -12.63
N THR A 138 -15.28 -5.90 -13.85
CA THR A 138 -15.93 -6.49 -15.01
C THR A 138 -15.22 -7.79 -15.42
N TRP A 139 -13.90 -7.79 -15.56
CA TRP A 139 -13.12 -8.99 -15.93
C TRP A 139 -13.28 -10.13 -14.92
N LEU A 140 -13.40 -9.81 -13.62
CA LEU A 140 -13.71 -10.82 -12.60
C LEU A 140 -15.14 -11.38 -12.78
N SER A 141 -16.13 -10.50 -12.96
CA SER A 141 -17.52 -10.93 -13.11
C SER A 141 -17.77 -11.77 -14.38
N GLU A 142 -16.93 -11.55 -15.41
CA GLU A 142 -16.92 -12.33 -16.66
C GLU A 142 -16.09 -13.63 -16.55
N GLY A 143 -15.45 -13.89 -15.41
CA GLY A 143 -14.59 -15.06 -15.21
C GLY A 143 -13.27 -15.02 -16.01
N ARG A 144 -12.89 -13.86 -16.57
CA ARG A 144 -11.67 -13.69 -17.35
C ARG A 144 -10.41 -13.82 -16.50
N VAL A 145 -10.48 -13.40 -15.25
CA VAL A 145 -9.43 -13.56 -14.25
C VAL A 145 -10.04 -14.06 -12.93
N PRO A 146 -9.34 -14.93 -12.19
CA PRO A 146 -9.84 -15.50 -10.93
C PRO A 146 -9.67 -14.59 -9.73
N LEU A 147 -8.81 -13.55 -9.83
CA LEU A 147 -8.37 -12.75 -8.71
C LEU A 147 -8.12 -11.32 -9.14
N GLY A 148 -8.55 -10.35 -8.32
CA GLY A 148 -8.29 -8.93 -8.56
C GLY A 148 -7.84 -8.19 -7.30
N LEU A 149 -7.07 -7.11 -7.51
CA LEU A 149 -6.69 -6.16 -6.44
C LEU A 149 -7.03 -4.75 -6.89
N VAL A 150 -7.91 -4.08 -6.13
CA VAL A 150 -8.49 -2.78 -6.53
C VAL A 150 -8.46 -1.76 -5.40
N GLU A 151 -8.64 -0.49 -5.77
CA GLU A 151 -8.87 0.60 -4.82
C GLU A 151 -10.30 1.14 -4.89
N GLY A 152 -10.75 1.71 -3.77
CA GLY A 152 -12.03 2.42 -3.70
C GLY A 152 -13.19 1.56 -3.20
N HIS A 153 -14.41 2.00 -3.50
CA HIS A 153 -15.65 1.42 -2.95
C HIS A 153 -16.58 0.88 -4.05
N ALA A 154 -16.05 0.59 -5.23
CA ALA A 154 -16.86 0.03 -6.31
C ALA A 154 -17.40 -1.35 -5.89
N ARG A 155 -18.57 -1.70 -6.41
CA ARG A 155 -19.21 -3.01 -6.20
C ARG A 155 -19.58 -3.61 -7.53
N ALA A 156 -19.49 -4.91 -7.63
CA ALA A 156 -19.99 -5.69 -8.77
C ALA A 156 -20.76 -6.91 -8.26
N PRO A 157 -21.84 -7.33 -8.93
CA PRO A 157 -22.56 -8.55 -8.58
C PRO A 157 -21.62 -9.75 -8.57
N GLY A 158 -21.77 -10.64 -7.59
CA GLY A 158 -20.95 -11.84 -7.48
C GLY A 158 -19.48 -11.61 -7.08
N ILE A 159 -19.07 -10.37 -6.78
CA ILE A 159 -17.71 -10.05 -6.35
C ILE A 159 -17.72 -9.55 -4.91
N ARG A 160 -16.96 -10.22 -4.06
CA ARG A 160 -16.66 -9.83 -2.68
C ARG A 160 -15.41 -8.98 -2.62
N LEU A 161 -15.46 -7.85 -1.93
CA LEU A 161 -14.29 -7.03 -1.63
C LEU A 161 -13.79 -7.31 -0.22
N GLU A 162 -12.55 -7.71 -0.12
CA GLU A 162 -11.86 -7.98 1.14
C GLU A 162 -10.76 -6.94 1.35
N ARG A 163 -10.87 -6.16 2.44
CA ARG A 163 -9.87 -5.12 2.77
C ARG A 163 -8.49 -5.76 2.96
N TYR A 164 -7.48 -5.17 2.34
CA TYR A 164 -6.11 -5.67 2.37
C TYR A 164 -5.14 -4.66 2.99
N LEU A 165 -4.98 -3.47 2.39
CA LEU A 165 -4.04 -2.45 2.85
C LEU A 165 -4.74 -1.10 3.00
N ASP A 166 -4.26 -0.31 3.96
CA ASP A 166 -4.66 1.08 4.10
C ASP A 166 -3.86 1.99 3.19
N ASP A 167 -4.54 2.99 2.64
CA ASP A 167 -3.98 4.03 1.80
C ASP A 167 -4.63 5.37 2.08
N GLU A 168 -3.96 6.43 1.68
CA GLU A 168 -4.46 7.80 1.73
C GLU A 168 -4.14 8.51 0.42
N LEU A 169 -5.11 9.24 -0.11
CA LEU A 169 -4.85 10.18 -1.20
C LEU A 169 -4.36 11.50 -0.61
N VAL A 170 -3.18 11.92 -1.06
CA VAL A 170 -2.56 13.18 -0.64
C VAL A 170 -2.39 14.13 -1.83
N PRO A 171 -2.60 15.45 -1.65
CA PRO A 171 -2.35 16.42 -2.69
C PRO A 171 -0.84 16.61 -2.87
N VAL A 172 -0.37 16.50 -4.11
CA VAL A 172 1.05 16.58 -4.45
C VAL A 172 1.32 17.54 -5.59
N VAL A 173 2.50 18.15 -5.54
CA VAL A 173 3.08 18.99 -6.58
C VAL A 173 4.49 18.57 -6.88
N SER A 174 5.02 18.98 -8.05
CA SER A 174 6.44 18.87 -8.36
C SER A 174 7.24 19.80 -7.44
N SER A 175 8.38 19.29 -6.92
CA SER A 175 9.33 20.14 -6.19
C SER A 175 10.02 21.18 -7.07
N GLN A 176 9.98 20.97 -8.40
CA GLN A 176 10.50 21.89 -9.42
C GLN A 176 9.40 22.67 -10.12
N GLY A 177 8.14 22.56 -9.64
CA GLY A 177 6.98 23.26 -10.21
C GLY A 177 6.88 24.72 -9.75
N PRO A 178 5.75 25.39 -10.10
CA PRO A 178 5.48 26.76 -9.65
C PRO A 178 5.57 26.88 -8.12
N VAL A 179 6.38 27.82 -7.63
CA VAL A 179 6.65 28.02 -6.19
C VAL A 179 5.37 28.36 -5.42
N GLU A 180 4.45 29.09 -6.04
CA GLU A 180 3.15 29.44 -5.47
C GLU A 180 2.30 28.19 -5.16
N TRP A 181 2.42 27.12 -5.94
CA TRP A 181 1.68 25.87 -5.67
C TRP A 181 2.21 25.14 -4.44
N ALA A 182 3.52 25.20 -4.19
CA ALA A 182 4.12 24.63 -2.98
C ALA A 182 3.65 25.32 -1.68
N ARG A 183 3.05 26.52 -1.80
CA ARG A 183 2.52 27.32 -0.68
C ARG A 183 1.03 27.11 -0.42
N ILE A 184 0.35 26.26 -1.18
CA ILE A 184 -1.08 25.97 -0.98
C ILE A 184 -1.28 25.30 0.40
N ARG A 185 -2.18 25.90 1.21
CA ARG A 185 -2.50 25.45 2.57
C ARG A 185 -4.00 25.39 2.83
N THR A 186 -4.84 25.69 1.85
CA THR A 186 -6.29 25.70 2.01
C THR A 186 -6.99 25.01 0.85
N MET A 187 -8.18 24.47 1.12
CA MET A 187 -9.06 23.92 0.08
C MET A 187 -9.45 24.96 -0.98
N LYS A 188 -9.59 26.22 -0.59
CA LYS A 188 -9.90 27.32 -1.52
C LYS A 188 -8.76 27.49 -2.52
N ALA A 189 -7.51 27.63 -2.04
CA ALA A 189 -6.34 27.79 -2.91
C ALA A 189 -6.10 26.54 -3.80
N LEU A 190 -6.34 25.35 -3.28
CA LEU A 190 -6.25 24.11 -4.06
C LEU A 190 -7.23 24.07 -5.24
N ARG A 191 -8.36 24.79 -5.13
CA ARG A 191 -9.35 24.88 -6.19
C ARG A 191 -8.99 25.90 -7.28
N GLU A 192 -8.07 26.80 -7.03
CA GLU A 192 -7.67 27.85 -7.95
C GLU A 192 -6.58 27.42 -8.94
N VAL A 193 -5.94 26.28 -8.66
CA VAL A 193 -4.90 25.68 -9.52
C VAL A 193 -5.47 24.55 -10.39
N PRO A 194 -4.83 24.23 -11.54
CA PRO A 194 -5.21 23.08 -12.35
C PRO A 194 -5.10 21.78 -11.55
N LEU A 195 -6.16 20.98 -11.57
CA LEU A 195 -6.14 19.64 -10.96
C LEU A 195 -6.01 18.57 -12.04
N LEU A 196 -5.21 17.55 -11.72
CA LEU A 196 -5.01 16.38 -12.56
C LEU A 196 -5.91 15.26 -12.07
N TRP A 197 -6.80 14.82 -12.94
CA TRP A 197 -7.84 13.85 -12.61
C TRP A 197 -7.58 12.51 -13.29
N ARG A 198 -7.98 11.45 -12.62
CA ARG A 198 -8.13 10.15 -13.26
C ARG A 198 -9.43 10.11 -14.07
N GLU A 199 -9.49 9.16 -15.00
CA GLU A 199 -10.66 8.88 -15.84
C GLU A 199 -11.85 8.36 -15.03
N GLN A 200 -13.02 8.32 -15.67
CA GLN A 200 -14.20 7.68 -15.11
C GLN A 200 -14.00 6.15 -15.04
N GLY A 201 -14.47 5.53 -13.95
CA GLY A 201 -14.20 4.10 -13.68
C GLY A 201 -13.02 3.87 -12.74
N SER A 202 -12.11 4.84 -12.61
CA SER A 202 -11.02 4.79 -11.63
C SER A 202 -11.54 4.85 -10.20
N GLY A 203 -11.07 3.92 -9.35
CA GLY A 203 -11.34 3.92 -7.92
C GLY A 203 -10.78 5.17 -7.23
N THR A 204 -9.59 5.64 -7.63
CA THR A 204 -9.01 6.91 -7.17
C THR A 204 -9.94 8.07 -7.44
N ARG A 205 -10.48 8.17 -8.68
CA ARG A 205 -11.44 9.19 -9.05
C ARG A 205 -12.71 9.14 -8.21
N ALA A 206 -13.27 7.95 -8.01
CA ALA A 206 -14.49 7.77 -7.23
C ALA A 206 -14.33 8.19 -5.76
N VAL A 207 -13.18 7.88 -5.16
CA VAL A 207 -12.83 8.28 -3.78
C VAL A 207 -12.67 9.79 -3.69
N LEU A 208 -11.95 10.41 -4.63
CA LEU A 208 -11.76 11.86 -4.69
C LEU A 208 -13.08 12.60 -4.87
N ASP A 209 -13.91 12.18 -5.83
CA ASP A 209 -15.25 12.75 -6.07
C ASP A 209 -16.13 12.68 -4.80
N ARG A 210 -16.05 11.60 -4.04
CA ARG A 210 -16.80 11.43 -2.77
C ARG A 210 -16.27 12.37 -1.68
N ALA A 211 -14.94 12.51 -1.55
CA ALA A 211 -14.31 13.37 -0.56
C ALA A 211 -14.63 14.85 -0.85
N LEU A 212 -14.51 15.29 -2.08
CA LEU A 212 -14.83 16.66 -2.50
C LEU A 212 -16.32 16.99 -2.29
N ARG A 213 -17.21 16.04 -2.57
CA ARG A 213 -18.66 16.21 -2.32
C ARG A 213 -18.95 16.40 -0.84
N LYS A 214 -18.32 15.61 0.05
CA LYS A 214 -18.45 15.79 1.51
C LYS A 214 -17.94 17.14 1.98
N ALA A 215 -16.95 17.70 1.31
CA ALA A 215 -16.43 19.04 1.58
C ALA A 215 -17.23 20.18 0.89
N GLY A 216 -18.42 19.90 0.33
CA GLY A 216 -19.25 20.89 -0.35
C GLY A 216 -18.66 21.38 -1.69
N VAL A 217 -17.76 20.61 -2.28
CA VAL A 217 -17.09 20.95 -3.55
C VAL A 217 -17.80 20.30 -4.73
N ARG A 218 -17.95 21.05 -5.83
CA ARG A 218 -18.50 20.53 -7.08
C ARG A 218 -17.68 19.32 -7.55
N LYS A 219 -18.37 18.29 -7.97
CA LYS A 219 -17.82 17.03 -8.48
C LYS A 219 -17.25 17.20 -9.90
N GLY A 220 -16.07 16.63 -10.11
CA GLY A 220 -15.46 16.46 -11.44
C GLY A 220 -14.56 17.59 -11.91
N PRO A 221 -13.88 17.40 -13.06
CA PRO A 221 -12.97 18.37 -13.65
C PRO A 221 -13.66 19.68 -14.02
N ARG A 222 -12.91 20.77 -13.90
CA ARG A 222 -13.27 22.12 -14.35
C ARG A 222 -12.55 22.45 -15.66
N ARG A 223 -12.92 23.56 -16.27
CA ARG A 223 -12.14 24.13 -17.39
C ARG A 223 -10.70 24.41 -16.90
N GLY A 224 -9.70 23.91 -17.59
CA GLY A 224 -8.29 24.00 -17.24
C GLY A 224 -7.74 22.79 -16.47
N ASP A 225 -8.59 21.91 -15.94
CA ASP A 225 -8.15 20.64 -15.37
C ASP A 225 -7.81 19.64 -16.49
N LEU A 226 -6.91 18.69 -16.22
CA LEU A 226 -6.57 17.59 -17.12
C LEU A 226 -7.14 16.29 -16.61
N GLN A 227 -7.61 15.42 -17.52
CA GLN A 227 -8.02 14.07 -17.20
C GLN A 227 -7.12 13.06 -17.91
N LEU A 228 -6.51 12.14 -17.18
CA LEU A 228 -5.53 11.17 -17.66
C LEU A 228 -5.91 9.75 -17.24
N GLY A 229 -5.64 8.78 -18.10
CA GLY A 229 -6.11 7.39 -17.96
C GLY A 229 -5.25 6.49 -17.07
N SER A 230 -4.15 6.99 -16.48
CA SER A 230 -3.32 6.17 -15.60
C SER A 230 -2.64 6.99 -14.49
N THR A 231 -2.28 6.31 -13.40
CA THR A 231 -1.53 6.91 -12.28
C THR A 231 -0.17 7.41 -12.76
N GLU A 232 0.53 6.67 -13.61
CA GLU A 232 1.84 7.05 -14.13
C GLU A 232 1.76 8.28 -15.05
N ALA A 233 0.72 8.38 -15.89
CA ALA A 233 0.50 9.59 -16.69
C ALA A 233 0.28 10.82 -15.81
N ILE A 234 -0.47 10.69 -14.72
CA ILE A 234 -0.66 11.77 -13.74
C ILE A 234 0.66 12.12 -13.04
N LYS A 235 1.44 11.14 -12.58
CA LYS A 235 2.76 11.37 -11.97
C LYS A 235 3.67 12.14 -12.93
N ARG A 236 3.67 11.75 -14.20
CA ARG A 236 4.46 12.46 -15.22
C ARG A 236 3.97 13.89 -15.42
N ALA A 237 2.65 14.12 -15.48
CA ALA A 237 2.08 15.45 -15.60
C ALA A 237 2.42 16.35 -14.38
N VAL A 238 2.39 15.80 -13.16
CA VAL A 238 2.87 16.50 -11.95
C VAL A 238 4.32 16.88 -12.09
N SER A 239 5.21 15.94 -12.50
CA SER A 239 6.63 16.20 -12.70
C SER A 239 6.92 17.35 -13.69
N LEU A 240 6.05 17.49 -14.70
CA LEU A 240 6.13 18.55 -15.70
C LEU A 240 5.48 19.87 -15.25
N GLY A 241 4.95 19.93 -14.03
CA GLY A 241 4.32 21.15 -13.49
C GLY A 241 2.98 21.49 -14.14
N LEU A 242 2.24 20.51 -14.67
CA LEU A 242 0.95 20.74 -15.34
C LEU A 242 -0.22 20.93 -14.37
N GLY A 243 -0.04 20.62 -13.09
CA GLY A 243 -1.09 20.77 -12.08
C GLY A 243 -0.79 20.06 -10.79
N VAL A 244 -1.75 20.11 -9.88
CA VAL A 244 -1.77 19.39 -8.61
C VAL A 244 -2.56 18.10 -8.79
N ALA A 245 -2.06 16.99 -8.25
CA ALA A 245 -2.78 15.73 -8.22
C ALA A 245 -3.06 15.27 -6.79
N LEU A 246 -4.15 14.51 -6.61
CA LEU A 246 -4.38 13.76 -5.39
C LEU A 246 -4.07 12.29 -5.67
N LEU A 247 -2.93 11.84 -5.17
CA LEU A 247 -2.36 10.53 -5.44
C LEU A 247 -2.25 9.67 -4.19
N SER A 248 -2.24 8.37 -4.41
CA SER A 248 -1.94 7.37 -3.39
C SER A 248 -0.56 7.58 -2.79
N ARG A 249 -0.47 7.52 -1.48
CA ARG A 249 0.80 7.57 -0.77
C ARG A 249 1.76 6.45 -1.23
N TRP A 250 1.22 5.26 -1.48
CA TRP A 250 1.96 4.13 -2.02
C TRP A 250 2.54 4.38 -3.43
N SER A 251 1.81 5.11 -4.26
CA SER A 251 2.22 5.34 -5.66
C SER A 251 3.30 6.40 -5.84
N ILE A 252 3.55 7.20 -4.82
CA ILE A 252 4.49 8.35 -4.87
C ILE A 252 5.65 8.23 -3.88
N ASP A 253 5.77 7.11 -3.18
CA ASP A 253 6.79 6.90 -2.15
C ASP A 253 8.21 7.13 -2.70
N GLY A 254 8.50 6.61 -3.88
CA GLY A 254 9.78 6.80 -4.56
C GLY A 254 10.05 8.27 -4.94
N GLU A 255 9.04 8.99 -5.42
CA GLU A 255 9.18 10.42 -5.76
C GLU A 255 9.36 11.29 -4.51
N LEU A 256 8.71 10.95 -3.42
CA LEU A 256 8.87 11.65 -2.14
C LEU A 256 10.28 11.41 -1.57
N SER A 257 10.75 10.15 -1.57
CA SER A 257 12.08 9.77 -1.08
C SER A 257 13.21 10.45 -1.88
N LEU A 258 12.98 10.65 -3.19
CA LEU A 258 13.91 11.36 -4.08
C LEU A 258 13.74 12.88 -4.06
N GLY A 259 12.82 13.42 -3.25
CA GLY A 259 12.54 14.86 -3.19
C GLY A 259 11.96 15.45 -4.49
N ARG A 260 11.43 14.62 -5.39
CA ARG A 260 10.84 15.06 -6.66
C ARG A 260 9.43 15.62 -6.50
N PHE A 261 8.68 15.09 -5.54
CA PHE A 261 7.34 15.56 -5.18
C PHE A 261 7.32 16.10 -3.76
N GLN A 262 6.39 17.02 -3.55
CA GLN A 262 6.06 17.59 -2.24
C GLN A 262 4.59 17.38 -1.94
N VAL A 263 4.27 16.85 -0.76
CA VAL A 263 2.90 16.79 -0.27
C VAL A 263 2.48 18.15 0.25
N LEU A 264 1.33 18.64 -0.20
CA LEU A 264 0.76 19.89 0.28
C LEU A 264 0.04 19.67 1.61
N PRO A 265 0.43 20.37 2.69
CA PRO A 265 -0.25 20.26 3.98
C PRO A 265 -1.52 21.12 3.98
N VAL A 266 -2.63 20.57 3.48
CA VAL A 266 -3.95 21.22 3.46
C VAL A 266 -4.74 20.75 4.68
N PRO A 267 -4.89 21.56 5.75
CA PRO A 267 -5.62 21.21 6.95
C PRO A 267 -7.05 20.77 6.65
N GLY A 268 -7.50 19.69 7.29
CA GLY A 268 -8.84 19.14 7.10
C GLY A 268 -9.02 18.30 5.82
N LEU A 269 -8.07 18.27 4.92
CA LEU A 269 -8.08 17.38 3.76
C LEU A 269 -7.44 16.04 4.12
N ARG A 270 -8.28 15.09 4.49
CA ARG A 270 -7.87 13.71 4.72
C ARG A 270 -8.76 12.79 3.91
N ILE A 271 -8.16 12.01 3.02
CA ILE A 271 -8.87 11.12 2.10
C ILE A 271 -8.38 9.69 2.25
N PRO A 272 -8.77 9.01 3.36
CA PRO A 272 -8.42 7.62 3.57
C PRO A 272 -9.19 6.73 2.59
N ARG A 273 -8.54 5.65 2.16
CA ARG A 273 -9.13 4.57 1.39
C ARG A 273 -8.47 3.24 1.75
N ALA A 274 -8.93 2.16 1.15
CA ALA A 274 -8.28 0.86 1.24
C ALA A 274 -8.00 0.31 -0.16
N PHE A 275 -6.95 -0.48 -0.28
CA PHE A 275 -6.80 -1.48 -1.31
C PHE A 275 -7.52 -2.76 -0.86
N SER A 276 -8.22 -3.39 -1.77
CA SER A 276 -9.03 -4.57 -1.45
C SER A 276 -8.85 -5.65 -2.50
N TRP A 277 -8.74 -6.89 -2.05
CA TRP A 277 -8.90 -8.03 -2.92
C TRP A 277 -10.33 -8.05 -3.44
N ALA A 278 -10.48 -8.21 -4.75
CA ALA A 278 -11.75 -8.47 -5.40
C ALA A 278 -11.77 -9.97 -5.74
N LEU A 279 -12.70 -10.68 -5.13
CA LEU A 279 -12.78 -12.14 -5.16
C LEU A 279 -14.16 -12.56 -5.68
N PRO A 280 -14.27 -13.61 -6.48
CA PRO A 280 -15.56 -14.25 -6.74
C PRO A 280 -16.14 -14.81 -5.44
N VAL A 281 -17.40 -15.30 -5.50
CA VAL A 281 -18.08 -15.89 -4.30
C VAL A 281 -17.25 -17.06 -3.77
N ASP A 282 -16.80 -17.95 -4.68
CA ASP A 282 -15.92 -19.05 -4.33
C ASP A 282 -14.46 -18.55 -4.32
N GLU A 283 -13.70 -18.92 -3.30
CA GLU A 283 -12.29 -18.53 -3.24
C GLU A 283 -11.51 -19.13 -4.39
N PRO A 284 -10.57 -18.35 -4.99
CA PRO A 284 -9.73 -18.87 -6.05
C PRO A 284 -8.91 -20.09 -5.59
N SER A 285 -8.79 -21.09 -6.45
CA SER A 285 -7.97 -22.29 -6.23
C SER A 285 -6.65 -22.21 -7.02
N GLY A 286 -5.84 -23.26 -6.96
CA GLY A 286 -4.58 -23.37 -7.71
C GLY A 286 -3.61 -22.22 -7.44
N ALA A 287 -2.93 -21.73 -8.48
CA ALA A 287 -1.93 -20.66 -8.39
C ALA A 287 -2.50 -19.36 -7.82
N ALA A 288 -3.70 -18.96 -8.22
CA ALA A 288 -4.35 -17.74 -7.73
C ALA A 288 -4.69 -17.84 -6.24
N GLY A 289 -5.19 -18.98 -5.78
CA GLY A 289 -5.49 -19.20 -4.37
C GLY A 289 -4.22 -19.25 -3.50
N ARG A 290 -3.13 -19.86 -3.99
CA ARG A 290 -1.84 -19.86 -3.28
C ARG A 290 -1.24 -18.44 -3.21
N PHE A 291 -1.30 -17.70 -4.32
CA PHE A 291 -0.84 -16.30 -4.34
C PHE A 291 -1.64 -15.42 -3.37
N LEU A 292 -2.96 -15.57 -3.32
CA LEU A 292 -3.82 -14.84 -2.37
C LEU A 292 -3.45 -15.15 -0.92
N ARG A 293 -3.22 -16.42 -0.57
CA ARG A 293 -2.77 -16.81 0.79
C ARG A 293 -1.40 -16.22 1.12
N HIS A 294 -0.44 -16.31 0.19
CA HIS A 294 0.88 -15.70 0.34
C HIS A 294 0.77 -14.18 0.60
N ALA A 295 0.01 -13.47 -0.22
CA ALA A 295 -0.18 -12.03 -0.06
C ALA A 295 -0.85 -11.65 1.27
N ARG A 296 -1.80 -12.44 1.75
CA ARG A 296 -2.43 -12.24 3.08
C ARG A 296 -1.44 -12.45 4.22
N ALA A 297 -0.53 -13.40 4.10
CA ALA A 297 0.49 -13.71 5.11
C ALA A 297 1.63 -12.68 5.13
N THR A 298 1.97 -12.10 3.98
CA THR A 298 3.11 -11.18 3.81
C THR A 298 2.67 -9.84 3.21
N PRO A 299 1.80 -9.06 3.89
CA PRO A 299 1.36 -7.77 3.36
C PRO A 299 2.55 -6.80 3.28
N PRO A 300 2.70 -6.05 2.17
CA PRO A 300 3.71 -5.01 2.08
C PRO A 300 3.45 -3.90 3.10
N VAL A 301 4.51 -3.23 3.50
CA VAL A 301 4.46 -2.13 4.46
C VAL A 301 4.95 -0.86 3.78
N LEU A 302 4.16 0.20 3.87
CA LEU A 302 4.61 1.54 3.50
C LEU A 302 5.46 2.09 4.64
N LEU A 303 6.71 2.39 4.35
CA LEU A 303 7.58 3.02 5.34
C LEU A 303 7.12 4.46 5.63
N PRO A 304 7.15 4.91 6.88
CA PRO A 304 6.65 6.22 7.28
C PRO A 304 7.48 7.39 6.75
#